data_0c54c56f1fc5b0194e80ff5eaef21711
#
_entry.id   0c54c56f1fc5b0194e80ff5eaef21711
#
_cell.length_a   1.000
_cell.length_b   1.000
_cell.length_c   1.000
_cell.angle_alpha   90.00
_cell.angle_beta   90.00
_cell.angle_gamma   90.00
#
_symmetry.space_group_name_H-M   'P 1'
#
loop_
_entity.id
_entity.type
_entity.pdbx_description
1 polymer ?
#
loop_
_entity_poly.entity_id
_entity_poly.type
_entity_poly.pdbx_seq_one_letter_code
_entity_poly.pdbx_strand_id
1 'polypeptide(L)'
;MSLLKELHQKGLLRTLDHALATSLQRLRDDTPESVALAAALASLAVSQGHAAFDPAQPQRLLEGVPEWPAAQDWLAQLRASPWVATPEQADAIAEDAPLVLENGLLYLRRYREYERQLAAGLQRIGRHPLPAPDMTALAPLFAQLFPQALNSEDHQARAAGVTLRHPLALVTGGPGTGKTTTIARLLLLLAAQARHAGQPLPEVALAAPTGRAAERMAESLRVAVQRLQEQGLDPALCTALPGTGTTLHRLLGVIPDSPRFRHHADNPLPVDVVVVDEASMIDLPMMAKLVDAIASGTRLILLGDPDQLPSVEAGDVLSAILRASGDGIGTRADDAQALHGLLAPATLQPQAAPRAFAGRRVQLQRGYRQSDALDLAPLAHAVREGDSSTALQLLRGGSLAGVHFHEGEADPLRGQREHLLGHWRALAEAADPVSALQQAGRLRVLTALREGPQGARGLNSRIEQLLAGNTPGYFQGRLLLVTENSYRHRLFNGDIGICLRDGSGAMVAWFPGDTVEQPRAFHPAALPAHESAFAMTVHKAQGSEFDEVWLQLPRQDSRVLSRELVYTGLTRARQRLHVAGSAEVLQAALKRHASRLGGLAWRLGVEDVIEAPSTLIEEPTVQGQLF
;
A
#
# COMPACT_ATOMS: atom_id res chain seq x y z
N MET A 1 -24.86 11.44 32.00
CA MET A 1 -24.78 11.82 30.55
C MET A 1 -24.51 10.52 29.83
N SER A 2 -25.11 10.27 28.65
CA SER A 2 -24.89 9.01 27.95
C SER A 2 -23.46 8.94 27.42
N LEU A 3 -22.84 7.74 27.40
CA LEU A 3 -21.48 7.53 26.92
C LEU A 3 -21.32 8.00 25.47
N LEU A 4 -22.31 7.77 24.62
CA LEU A 4 -22.33 8.23 23.22
C LEU A 4 -22.17 9.76 23.12
N LYS A 5 -22.91 10.52 23.97
CA LYS A 5 -22.82 11.99 23.98
C LYS A 5 -21.49 12.48 24.56
N GLU A 6 -20.99 11.80 25.59
CA GLU A 6 -19.70 12.13 26.20
C GLU A 6 -18.55 11.97 25.20
N LEU A 7 -18.49 10.84 24.49
CA LEU A 7 -17.45 10.59 23.48
C LEU A 7 -17.50 11.62 22.34
N HIS A 8 -18.71 12.01 21.92
CA HIS A 8 -18.86 13.04 20.89
C HIS A 8 -18.41 14.43 21.40
N GLN A 9 -18.79 14.84 22.62
CA GLN A 9 -18.38 16.12 23.21
C GLN A 9 -16.86 16.20 23.42
N LYS A 10 -16.21 15.07 23.75
CA LYS A 10 -14.74 14.98 23.85
C LYS A 10 -14.04 14.94 22.48
N GLY A 11 -14.77 14.97 21.37
CA GLY A 11 -14.21 14.89 20.02
C GLY A 11 -13.64 13.51 19.64
N LEU A 12 -13.97 12.47 20.40
CA LEU A 12 -13.54 11.09 20.17
C LEU A 12 -14.40 10.38 19.09
N LEU A 13 -15.64 10.84 18.89
CA LEU A 13 -16.49 10.46 17.77
C LEU A 13 -16.62 11.61 16.78
N ARG A 14 -16.56 11.32 15.50
CA ARG A 14 -16.84 12.30 14.45
C ARG A 14 -18.34 12.62 14.39
N THR A 15 -18.69 13.75 13.81
CA THR A 15 -20.10 14.13 13.62
C THR A 15 -20.88 13.06 12.86
N LEU A 16 -20.27 12.41 11.86
CA LEU A 16 -20.91 11.35 11.08
C LEU A 16 -21.21 10.10 11.93
N ASP A 17 -20.29 9.69 12.81
CA ASP A 17 -20.44 8.53 13.69
C ASP A 17 -21.59 8.75 14.68
N HIS A 18 -21.64 9.94 15.29
CA HIS A 18 -22.72 10.33 16.18
C HIS A 18 -24.06 10.46 15.43
N ALA A 19 -24.06 11.01 14.21
CA ALA A 19 -25.27 11.15 13.40
C ALA A 19 -25.86 9.77 13.02
N LEU A 20 -25.03 8.79 12.67
CA LEU A 20 -25.49 7.42 12.42
C LEU A 20 -26.23 6.86 13.66
N ALA A 21 -25.60 6.90 14.83
CA ALA A 21 -26.18 6.41 16.08
C ALA A 21 -27.52 7.08 16.42
N THR A 22 -27.56 8.42 16.35
CA THR A 22 -28.77 9.18 16.64
C THR A 22 -29.88 8.97 15.59
N SER A 23 -29.53 8.68 14.33
CA SER A 23 -30.50 8.35 13.31
C SER A 23 -31.19 7.01 13.59
N LEU A 24 -30.45 5.98 14.05
CA LEU A 24 -31.02 4.70 14.45
C LEU A 24 -32.00 4.87 15.61
N GLN A 25 -31.63 5.68 16.61
CA GLN A 25 -32.52 5.99 17.77
C GLN A 25 -33.78 6.77 17.35
N ARG A 26 -33.68 7.69 16.39
CA ARG A 26 -34.85 8.45 15.88
C ARG A 26 -35.78 7.60 15.03
N LEU A 27 -35.25 6.62 14.30
CA LEU A 27 -36.05 5.72 13.48
C LEU A 27 -36.79 4.68 14.32
N ARG A 28 -36.25 4.34 15.50
CA ARG A 28 -36.87 3.45 16.49
C ARG A 28 -36.51 3.92 17.89
N ASP A 29 -37.48 4.45 18.61
CA ASP A 29 -37.31 5.02 19.96
C ASP A 29 -36.88 3.97 21.00
N ASP A 30 -37.16 2.67 20.73
CA ASP A 30 -36.79 1.52 21.58
C ASP A 30 -35.33 1.06 21.37
N THR A 31 -34.54 1.75 20.53
CA THR A 31 -33.14 1.38 20.29
C THR A 31 -32.27 1.59 21.53
N PRO A 32 -31.68 0.52 22.10
CA PRO A 32 -30.79 0.65 23.26
C PRO A 32 -29.59 1.56 22.96
N GLU A 33 -29.16 2.32 23.97
CA GLU A 33 -27.99 3.20 23.83
C GLU A 33 -26.72 2.41 23.46
N SER A 34 -26.56 1.20 23.98
CA SER A 34 -25.44 0.32 23.68
C SER A 34 -25.36 -0.07 22.20
N VAL A 35 -26.52 -0.27 21.55
CA VAL A 35 -26.60 -0.58 20.11
C VAL A 35 -26.27 0.66 19.28
N ALA A 36 -26.78 1.83 19.65
CA ALA A 36 -26.44 3.09 19.00
C ALA A 36 -24.94 3.42 19.16
N LEU A 37 -24.37 3.21 20.33
CA LEU A 37 -22.94 3.35 20.58
C LEU A 37 -22.11 2.41 19.70
N ALA A 38 -22.50 1.13 19.61
CA ALA A 38 -21.80 0.17 18.77
C ALA A 38 -21.85 0.55 17.27
N ALA A 39 -22.96 1.10 16.80
CA ALA A 39 -23.08 1.61 15.43
C ALA A 39 -22.13 2.79 15.18
N ALA A 40 -22.04 3.73 16.13
CA ALA A 40 -21.08 4.84 16.05
C ALA A 40 -19.63 4.34 16.01
N LEU A 41 -19.29 3.36 16.86
CA LEU A 41 -17.96 2.77 16.91
C LEU A 41 -17.63 1.94 15.66
N ALA A 42 -18.60 1.23 15.07
CA ALA A 42 -18.41 0.56 13.79
C ALA A 42 -18.13 1.56 12.64
N SER A 43 -18.80 2.73 12.64
CA SER A 43 -18.52 3.82 11.71
C SER A 43 -17.14 4.44 11.95
N LEU A 44 -16.76 4.67 13.20
CA LEU A 44 -15.45 5.17 13.57
C LEU A 44 -14.34 4.17 13.17
N ALA A 45 -14.55 2.87 13.40
CA ALA A 45 -13.62 1.80 13.02
C ALA A 45 -13.29 1.87 11.52
N VAL A 46 -14.31 2.01 10.68
CA VAL A 46 -14.11 2.17 9.22
C VAL A 46 -13.24 3.37 8.91
N SER A 47 -13.46 4.51 9.57
CA SER A 47 -12.65 5.71 9.34
C SER A 47 -11.21 5.59 9.82
N GLN A 48 -10.93 4.66 10.72
CA GLN A 48 -9.59 4.33 11.20
C GLN A 48 -8.95 3.18 10.40
N GLY A 49 -9.60 2.74 9.31
CA GLY A 49 -9.10 1.74 8.40
C GLY A 49 -9.48 0.30 8.74
N HIS A 50 -10.27 0.04 9.78
CA HIS A 50 -10.79 -1.29 10.09
C HIS A 50 -12.00 -1.61 9.20
N ALA A 51 -12.20 -2.88 8.84
CA ALA A 51 -13.42 -3.32 8.16
C ALA A 51 -14.57 -3.57 9.14
N ALA A 52 -14.27 -3.81 10.42
CA ALA A 52 -15.21 -4.12 11.48
C ALA A 52 -14.79 -3.54 12.83
N PHE A 53 -15.72 -3.52 13.79
CA PHE A 53 -15.52 -3.18 15.17
C PHE A 53 -15.61 -4.43 16.04
N ASP A 54 -14.74 -4.55 17.05
CA ASP A 54 -14.76 -5.62 18.05
C ASP A 54 -15.40 -5.12 19.36
N PRO A 55 -16.66 -5.48 19.66
CA PRO A 55 -17.32 -5.08 20.90
C PRO A 55 -16.70 -5.70 22.16
N ALA A 56 -15.93 -6.78 22.03
CA ALA A 56 -15.23 -7.39 23.15
C ALA A 56 -13.94 -6.64 23.53
N GLN A 57 -13.39 -5.85 22.62
CA GLN A 57 -12.15 -5.11 22.83
C GLN A 57 -12.24 -3.65 22.32
N PRO A 58 -13.21 -2.84 22.79
CA PRO A 58 -13.43 -1.47 22.33
C PRO A 58 -12.24 -0.54 22.59
N GLN A 59 -11.42 -0.86 23.59
CA GLN A 59 -10.20 -0.11 23.92
C GLN A 59 -9.15 -0.16 22.80
N ARG A 60 -9.21 -1.13 21.88
CA ARG A 60 -8.35 -1.14 20.68
C ARG A 60 -8.67 0.03 19.74
N LEU A 61 -9.94 0.44 19.70
CA LEU A 61 -10.39 1.55 18.86
C LEU A 61 -10.23 2.89 19.58
N LEU A 62 -10.63 2.98 20.85
CA LEU A 62 -10.55 4.18 21.67
C LEU A 62 -9.97 3.85 23.07
N GLU A 63 -8.79 4.38 23.33
CA GLU A 63 -8.15 4.29 24.65
C GLU A 63 -8.67 5.37 25.62
N GLY A 64 -8.47 5.15 26.91
CA GLY A 64 -8.78 6.15 27.94
C GLY A 64 -10.27 6.37 28.21
N VAL A 65 -11.13 5.48 27.74
CA VAL A 65 -12.55 5.46 28.11
C VAL A 65 -12.69 4.65 29.40
N PRO A 66 -13.20 5.27 30.50
CA PRO A 66 -13.11 4.64 31.82
C PRO A 66 -13.99 3.40 31.97
N GLU A 67 -15.12 3.34 31.29
CA GLU A 67 -16.08 2.23 31.44
C GLU A 67 -16.79 1.92 30.13
N TRP A 68 -16.67 0.66 29.69
CA TRP A 68 -17.36 0.11 28.53
C TRP A 68 -18.47 -0.84 28.98
N PRO A 69 -19.54 -1.05 28.17
CA PRO A 69 -20.51 -2.12 28.44
C PRO A 69 -19.82 -3.47 28.56
N ALA A 70 -20.29 -4.33 29.48
CA ALA A 70 -19.77 -5.69 29.61
C ALA A 70 -19.91 -6.44 28.28
N ALA A 71 -18.83 -7.05 27.80
CA ALA A 71 -18.75 -7.61 26.44
C ALA A 71 -19.86 -8.63 26.14
N GLN A 72 -20.18 -9.52 27.10
CA GLN A 72 -21.20 -10.54 26.92
C GLN A 72 -22.61 -9.93 26.80
N ASP A 73 -22.92 -8.96 27.69
CA ASP A 73 -24.21 -8.27 27.67
C ASP A 73 -24.36 -7.41 26.41
N TRP A 74 -23.28 -6.75 26.01
CA TRP A 74 -23.27 -5.95 24.79
C TRP A 74 -23.50 -6.79 23.54
N LEU A 75 -22.81 -7.91 23.39
CA LEU A 75 -23.03 -8.86 22.29
C LEU A 75 -24.45 -9.46 22.31
N ALA A 76 -25.02 -9.74 23.49
CA ALA A 76 -26.39 -10.22 23.61
C ALA A 76 -27.40 -9.16 23.16
N GLN A 77 -27.23 -7.90 23.55
CA GLN A 77 -28.07 -6.77 23.11
C GLN A 77 -27.95 -6.53 21.61
N LEU A 78 -26.76 -6.63 21.05
CA LEU A 78 -26.55 -6.52 19.59
C LEU A 78 -27.30 -7.62 18.84
N ARG A 79 -27.20 -8.89 19.28
CA ARG A 79 -27.93 -10.01 18.65
C ARG A 79 -29.45 -9.87 18.74
N ALA A 80 -29.96 -9.26 19.78
CA ALA A 80 -31.41 -9.06 19.96
C ALA A 80 -31.94 -7.82 19.21
N SER A 81 -31.07 -6.97 18.66
CA SER A 81 -31.44 -5.72 18.05
C SER A 81 -31.91 -5.92 16.59
N PRO A 82 -33.02 -5.30 16.17
CA PRO A 82 -33.47 -5.32 14.77
C PRO A 82 -32.55 -4.56 13.82
N TRP A 83 -31.60 -3.77 14.34
CA TRP A 83 -30.59 -3.08 13.54
C TRP A 83 -29.40 -3.95 13.16
N VAL A 84 -29.30 -5.15 13.76
CA VAL A 84 -28.15 -6.05 13.62
C VAL A 84 -28.61 -7.40 13.09
N ALA A 85 -28.22 -7.74 11.87
CA ALA A 85 -28.48 -9.05 11.27
C ALA A 85 -27.42 -10.07 11.70
N THR A 86 -27.81 -11.36 11.72
CA THR A 86 -26.86 -12.49 11.67
C THR A 86 -26.37 -12.71 10.23
N PRO A 87 -25.30 -13.51 10.01
CA PRO A 87 -24.85 -13.83 8.65
C PRO A 87 -25.94 -14.44 7.77
N GLU A 88 -26.77 -15.37 8.29
CA GLU A 88 -27.84 -16.04 7.57
C GLU A 88 -28.93 -15.04 7.17
N GLN A 89 -29.32 -14.13 8.07
CA GLN A 89 -30.26 -13.06 7.79
C GLN A 89 -29.70 -12.04 6.79
N ALA A 90 -28.41 -11.68 6.93
CA ALA A 90 -27.76 -10.74 6.05
C ALA A 90 -27.64 -11.25 4.60
N ASP A 91 -27.57 -12.56 4.41
CA ASP A 91 -27.50 -13.20 3.10
C ASP A 91 -28.91 -13.43 2.49
N ALA A 92 -29.98 -13.32 3.29
CA ALA A 92 -31.36 -13.30 2.79
C ALA A 92 -31.69 -11.94 2.15
N ILE A 93 -32.38 -11.96 1.00
CA ILE A 93 -32.67 -10.77 0.17
C ILE A 93 -33.58 -9.74 0.88
N ALA A 94 -34.22 -10.10 1.98
CA ALA A 94 -35.30 -9.34 2.58
C ALA A 94 -34.97 -8.47 3.80
N GLU A 95 -33.73 -8.47 4.29
CA GLU A 95 -33.40 -7.71 5.51
C GLU A 95 -32.55 -6.47 5.26
N ASP A 96 -33.06 -5.30 5.70
CA ASP A 96 -32.41 -3.99 5.56
C ASP A 96 -31.58 -3.56 6.78
N ALA A 97 -31.24 -4.49 7.69
CA ALA A 97 -30.44 -4.15 8.86
C ALA A 97 -29.08 -3.55 8.45
N PRO A 98 -28.73 -2.34 8.91
CA PRO A 98 -27.50 -1.64 8.48
C PRO A 98 -26.22 -2.23 9.07
N LEU A 99 -26.35 -3.05 10.11
CA LEU A 99 -25.26 -3.69 10.83
C LEU A 99 -25.35 -5.21 10.70
N VAL A 100 -24.18 -5.87 10.75
CA VAL A 100 -24.09 -7.35 10.78
C VAL A 100 -23.11 -7.77 11.84
N LEU A 101 -23.51 -8.68 12.73
CA LEU A 101 -22.65 -9.28 13.74
C LEU A 101 -22.23 -10.68 13.28
N GLU A 102 -20.95 -10.85 12.96
CA GLU A 102 -20.38 -12.10 12.46
C GLU A 102 -19.07 -12.42 13.16
N ASN A 103 -18.95 -13.62 13.72
CA ASN A 103 -17.77 -14.09 14.49
C ASN A 103 -17.31 -13.11 15.57
N GLY A 104 -18.26 -12.48 16.27
CA GLY A 104 -17.97 -11.51 17.34
C GLY A 104 -17.62 -10.10 16.85
N LEU A 105 -17.44 -9.89 15.56
CA LEU A 105 -17.18 -8.59 14.97
C LEU A 105 -18.46 -7.92 14.45
N LEU A 106 -18.62 -6.63 14.73
CA LEU A 106 -19.73 -5.82 14.23
C LEU A 106 -19.28 -5.04 12.97
N TYR A 107 -19.98 -5.28 11.89
CA TYR A 107 -19.76 -4.62 10.60
C TYR A 107 -20.83 -3.59 10.30
N LEU A 108 -20.47 -2.51 9.64
CA LEU A 108 -21.40 -1.89 8.71
C LEU A 108 -21.65 -2.88 7.56
N ARG A 109 -22.95 -3.18 7.24
CA ARG A 109 -23.34 -4.21 6.24
C ARG A 109 -22.52 -4.13 4.95
N ARG A 110 -22.30 -2.92 4.43
CA ARG A 110 -21.56 -2.69 3.19
C ARG A 110 -20.14 -3.25 3.22
N TYR A 111 -19.43 -3.14 4.35
CA TYR A 111 -18.04 -3.61 4.46
C TYR A 111 -17.97 -5.13 4.61
N ARG A 112 -18.91 -5.71 5.33
CA ARG A 112 -19.06 -7.17 5.37
C ARG A 112 -19.31 -7.73 3.96
N GLU A 113 -20.17 -7.08 3.17
CA GLU A 113 -20.49 -7.50 1.82
C GLU A 113 -19.29 -7.41 0.89
N TYR A 114 -18.48 -6.35 1.00
CA TYR A 114 -17.22 -6.26 0.25
C TYR A 114 -16.25 -7.39 0.58
N GLU A 115 -16.10 -7.77 1.86
CA GLU A 115 -15.25 -8.91 2.23
C GLU A 115 -15.78 -10.23 1.64
N ARG A 116 -17.08 -10.44 1.70
CA ARG A 116 -17.73 -11.65 1.16
C ARG A 116 -17.54 -11.75 -0.36
N GLN A 117 -17.85 -10.68 -1.08
CA GLN A 117 -17.69 -10.60 -2.53
C GLN A 117 -16.22 -10.79 -2.93
N LEU A 118 -15.31 -10.13 -2.24
CA LEU A 118 -13.88 -10.27 -2.50
C LEU A 118 -13.40 -11.70 -2.29
N ALA A 119 -13.74 -12.33 -1.17
CA ALA A 119 -13.35 -13.70 -0.89
C ALA A 119 -13.89 -14.69 -1.94
N ALA A 120 -15.19 -14.59 -2.27
CA ALA A 120 -15.82 -15.42 -3.29
C ALA A 120 -15.18 -15.20 -4.68
N GLY A 121 -14.93 -13.95 -5.05
CA GLY A 121 -14.31 -13.62 -6.33
C GLY A 121 -12.86 -14.11 -6.45
N LEU A 122 -12.03 -13.95 -5.40
CA LEU A 122 -10.67 -14.49 -5.37
C LEU A 122 -10.67 -16.03 -5.46
N GLN A 123 -11.59 -16.69 -4.78
CA GLN A 123 -11.74 -18.14 -4.88
C GLN A 123 -12.21 -18.57 -6.28
N ARG A 124 -13.14 -17.84 -6.90
CA ARG A 124 -13.59 -18.05 -8.28
C ARG A 124 -12.41 -17.95 -9.26
N ILE A 125 -11.66 -16.86 -9.22
CA ILE A 125 -10.46 -16.68 -10.07
C ILE A 125 -9.45 -17.79 -9.78
N GLY A 126 -9.12 -17.99 -8.52
CA GLY A 126 -8.09 -18.94 -8.14
C GLY A 126 -8.39 -20.41 -8.44
N ARG A 127 -9.67 -20.81 -8.55
CA ARG A 127 -10.07 -22.18 -8.89
C ARG A 127 -10.24 -22.41 -10.39
N HIS A 128 -10.23 -21.35 -11.19
CA HIS A 128 -10.45 -21.50 -12.63
C HIS A 128 -9.29 -22.28 -13.26
N PRO A 129 -9.55 -23.40 -13.96
CA PRO A 129 -8.51 -24.16 -14.62
C PRO A 129 -7.96 -23.36 -15.81
N LEU A 130 -6.66 -23.29 -15.94
CA LEU A 130 -5.97 -22.77 -17.12
C LEU A 130 -5.39 -23.91 -17.94
N PRO A 131 -5.27 -23.75 -19.26
CA PRO A 131 -4.51 -24.69 -20.09
C PRO A 131 -3.06 -24.81 -19.54
N ALA A 132 -2.61 -26.04 -19.35
CA ALA A 132 -1.25 -26.27 -18.88
C ALA A 132 -0.24 -25.72 -19.90
N PRO A 133 0.74 -24.90 -19.50
CA PRO A 133 1.76 -24.41 -20.40
C PRO A 133 2.65 -25.57 -20.86
N ASP A 134 3.04 -25.56 -22.14
CA ASP A 134 4.08 -26.46 -22.63
C ASP A 134 5.46 -25.97 -22.16
N MET A 135 5.87 -26.45 -21.01
CA MET A 135 7.14 -26.05 -20.39
C MET A 135 8.34 -26.47 -21.24
N THR A 136 8.23 -27.53 -22.05
CA THR A 136 9.30 -27.98 -22.95
C THR A 136 9.49 -26.99 -24.10
N ALA A 137 8.41 -26.54 -24.72
CA ALA A 137 8.45 -25.54 -25.77
C ALA A 137 8.93 -24.16 -25.25
N LEU A 138 8.64 -23.83 -23.99
CA LEU A 138 9.06 -22.57 -23.35
C LEU A 138 10.48 -22.63 -22.77
N ALA A 139 11.09 -23.80 -22.57
CA ALA A 139 12.38 -23.95 -21.92
C ALA A 139 13.52 -23.11 -22.54
N PRO A 140 13.69 -23.01 -23.88
CA PRO A 140 14.74 -22.19 -24.45
C PRO A 140 14.59 -20.69 -24.11
N LEU A 141 13.37 -20.16 -24.22
CA LEU A 141 13.10 -18.78 -23.85
C LEU A 141 13.24 -18.54 -22.34
N PHE A 142 12.80 -19.52 -21.53
CA PHE A 142 12.94 -19.45 -20.08
C PHE A 142 14.41 -19.37 -19.66
N ALA A 143 15.27 -20.19 -20.24
CA ALA A 143 16.71 -20.16 -20.01
C ALA A 143 17.37 -18.84 -20.47
N GLN A 144 16.91 -18.25 -21.59
CA GLN A 144 17.37 -16.94 -22.02
C GLN A 144 16.97 -15.83 -21.06
N LEU A 145 15.72 -15.85 -20.55
CA LEU A 145 15.21 -14.84 -19.63
C LEU A 145 15.77 -15.00 -18.20
N PHE A 146 16.10 -16.22 -17.79
CA PHE A 146 16.60 -16.54 -16.45
C PHE A 146 17.86 -17.44 -16.53
N PRO A 147 18.99 -16.89 -16.98
CA PRO A 147 20.18 -17.71 -17.28
C PRO A 147 20.81 -18.39 -16.06
N GLN A 148 20.51 -17.95 -14.86
CA GLN A 148 21.03 -18.53 -13.61
C GLN A 148 20.05 -19.52 -12.94
N ALA A 149 18.83 -19.67 -13.45
CA ALA A 149 17.75 -20.37 -12.79
C ALA A 149 18.05 -21.86 -12.51
N LEU A 150 18.86 -22.52 -13.34
CA LEU A 150 19.29 -23.92 -13.17
C LEU A 150 20.49 -24.06 -12.23
N ASN A 151 21.30 -23.01 -12.08
CA ASN A 151 22.58 -23.07 -11.39
C ASN A 151 22.54 -22.53 -9.97
N SER A 152 21.53 -21.70 -9.66
CA SER A 152 21.38 -21.05 -8.37
C SER A 152 19.92 -20.86 -8.01
N GLU A 153 19.66 -20.54 -6.75
CA GLU A 153 18.33 -20.19 -6.29
C GLU A 153 17.87 -18.87 -6.96
N ASP A 154 16.78 -18.94 -7.72
CA ASP A 154 16.21 -17.81 -8.46
C ASP A 154 14.71 -17.66 -8.19
N HIS A 155 14.38 -16.78 -7.24
CA HIS A 155 13.00 -16.49 -6.88
C HIS A 155 12.22 -15.73 -7.98
N GLN A 156 12.90 -14.99 -8.86
CA GLN A 156 12.25 -14.33 -10.00
C GLN A 156 11.82 -15.36 -11.04
N ALA A 157 12.69 -16.31 -11.35
CA ALA A 157 12.38 -17.44 -12.24
C ALA A 157 11.23 -18.29 -11.69
N ARG A 158 11.24 -18.58 -10.39
CA ARG A 158 10.14 -19.28 -9.72
C ARG A 158 8.82 -18.49 -9.80
N ALA A 159 8.86 -17.19 -9.57
CA ALA A 159 7.67 -16.34 -9.67
C ALA A 159 7.07 -16.38 -11.08
N ALA A 160 7.91 -16.29 -12.12
CA ALA A 160 7.46 -16.41 -13.50
C ALA A 160 6.86 -17.81 -13.79
N GLY A 161 7.54 -18.87 -13.39
CA GLY A 161 7.08 -20.26 -13.59
C GLY A 161 5.76 -20.56 -12.89
N VAL A 162 5.61 -20.15 -11.62
CA VAL A 162 4.36 -20.32 -10.86
C VAL A 162 3.22 -19.51 -11.50
N THR A 163 3.48 -18.25 -11.86
CA THR A 163 2.44 -17.40 -12.46
C THR A 163 1.98 -17.88 -13.83
N LEU A 164 2.83 -18.52 -14.62
CA LEU A 164 2.44 -19.18 -15.88
C LEU A 164 1.36 -20.24 -15.67
N ARG A 165 1.33 -20.89 -14.52
CA ARG A 165 0.48 -22.05 -14.22
C ARG A 165 -0.83 -21.68 -13.49
N HIS A 166 -0.91 -20.51 -12.88
CA HIS A 166 -2.04 -20.12 -12.03
C HIS A 166 -2.75 -18.86 -12.53
N PRO A 167 -4.10 -18.82 -12.41
CA PRO A 167 -4.88 -17.64 -12.78
C PRO A 167 -4.82 -16.51 -11.75
N LEU A 168 -4.46 -16.83 -10.50
CA LEU A 168 -4.19 -15.87 -9.43
C LEU A 168 -2.76 -16.06 -8.95
N ALA A 169 -1.96 -15.01 -9.00
CA ALA A 169 -0.57 -15.03 -8.50
C ALA A 169 -0.25 -13.76 -7.71
N LEU A 170 0.56 -13.95 -6.67
CA LEU A 170 1.05 -12.87 -5.81
C LEU A 170 2.58 -12.88 -5.84
N VAL A 171 3.16 -11.78 -6.32
CA VAL A 171 4.62 -11.59 -6.31
C VAL A 171 4.95 -10.49 -5.32
N THR A 172 5.50 -10.90 -4.18
CA THR A 172 5.80 -10.01 -3.06
C THR A 172 7.30 -9.79 -2.90
N GLY A 173 7.66 -8.65 -2.32
CA GLY A 173 9.05 -8.33 -2.04
C GLY A 173 9.25 -6.85 -1.80
N GLY A 174 10.31 -6.50 -1.09
CA GLY A 174 10.68 -5.11 -0.81
C GLY A 174 11.03 -4.30 -2.06
N PRO A 175 11.31 -3.02 -1.90
CA PRO A 175 11.78 -2.18 -3.00
C PRO A 175 13.08 -2.73 -3.60
N GLY A 176 13.20 -2.66 -4.93
CA GLY A 176 14.42 -3.11 -5.61
C GLY A 176 14.60 -4.63 -5.76
N THR A 177 13.65 -5.46 -5.34
CA THR A 177 13.72 -6.92 -5.52
C THR A 177 13.47 -7.38 -6.96
N GLY A 178 13.16 -6.46 -7.87
CA GLY A 178 12.98 -6.76 -9.29
C GLY A 178 11.58 -7.24 -9.66
N LYS A 179 10.54 -6.91 -8.89
CA LYS A 179 9.12 -7.23 -9.20
C LYS A 179 8.78 -6.91 -10.65
N THR A 180 9.01 -5.68 -11.10
CA THR A 180 8.67 -5.25 -12.47
C THR A 180 9.48 -5.97 -13.55
N THR A 181 10.77 -6.26 -13.30
CA THR A 181 11.61 -7.06 -14.20
C THR A 181 11.09 -8.48 -14.33
N THR A 182 10.64 -9.07 -13.20
CA THR A 182 10.03 -10.40 -13.20
C THR A 182 8.75 -10.41 -14.04
N ILE A 183 7.91 -9.38 -13.91
CA ILE A 183 6.68 -9.26 -14.72
C ILE A 183 6.97 -9.07 -16.19
N ALA A 184 7.98 -8.28 -16.57
CA ALA A 184 8.39 -8.16 -17.98
C ALA A 184 8.70 -9.54 -18.58
N ARG A 185 9.52 -10.32 -17.91
CA ARG A 185 9.90 -11.68 -18.34
C ARG A 185 8.71 -12.64 -18.39
N LEU A 186 7.83 -12.56 -17.38
CA LEU A 186 6.60 -13.35 -17.35
C LEU A 186 5.67 -13.04 -18.52
N LEU A 187 5.44 -11.76 -18.84
CA LEU A 187 4.57 -11.36 -19.95
C LEU A 187 5.12 -11.85 -21.29
N LEU A 188 6.44 -11.85 -21.45
CA LEU A 188 7.10 -12.43 -22.63
C LEU A 188 6.89 -13.95 -22.74
N LEU A 189 6.95 -14.66 -21.60
CA LEU A 189 6.63 -16.10 -21.57
C LEU A 189 5.17 -16.37 -21.92
N LEU A 190 4.22 -15.53 -21.43
CA LEU A 190 2.79 -15.65 -21.78
C LEU A 190 2.56 -15.39 -23.27
N ALA A 191 3.23 -14.40 -23.86
CA ALA A 191 3.18 -14.13 -25.29
C ALA A 191 3.75 -15.32 -26.11
N ALA A 192 4.87 -15.90 -25.68
CA ALA A 192 5.44 -17.07 -26.32
C ALA A 192 4.52 -18.29 -26.19
N GLN A 193 3.90 -18.51 -25.04
CA GLN A 193 2.91 -19.58 -24.84
C GLN A 193 1.74 -19.45 -25.81
N ALA A 194 1.16 -18.26 -25.95
CA ALA A 194 0.06 -17.99 -26.89
C ALA A 194 0.48 -18.29 -28.32
N ARG A 195 1.68 -17.82 -28.74
CA ARG A 195 2.23 -18.08 -30.08
C ARG A 195 2.45 -19.56 -30.35
N HIS A 196 3.00 -20.31 -29.41
CA HIS A 196 3.18 -21.77 -29.56
C HIS A 196 1.84 -22.50 -29.67
N ALA A 197 0.81 -22.02 -28.98
CA ALA A 197 -0.54 -22.56 -29.05
C ALA A 197 -1.33 -22.10 -30.29
N GLY A 198 -0.74 -21.29 -31.18
CA GLY A 198 -1.42 -20.70 -32.35
C GLY A 198 -2.55 -19.72 -31.97
N GLN A 199 -2.51 -19.14 -30.78
CA GLN A 199 -3.48 -18.21 -30.27
C GLN A 199 -3.02 -16.75 -30.45
N PRO A 200 -3.95 -15.77 -30.47
CA PRO A 200 -3.58 -14.35 -30.47
C PRO A 200 -2.76 -14.01 -29.22
N LEU A 201 -1.93 -12.96 -29.33
CA LEU A 201 -1.17 -12.46 -28.17
C LEU A 201 -2.13 -11.96 -27.09
N PRO A 202 -1.82 -12.19 -25.79
CA PRO A 202 -2.71 -11.83 -24.71
C PRO A 202 -2.86 -10.30 -24.58
N GLU A 203 -4.09 -9.85 -24.40
CA GLU A 203 -4.39 -8.47 -24.03
C GLU A 203 -4.05 -8.25 -22.55
N VAL A 204 -3.11 -7.34 -22.29
CA VAL A 204 -2.57 -7.09 -20.93
C VAL A 204 -2.95 -5.70 -20.45
N ALA A 205 -3.55 -5.60 -19.26
CA ALA A 205 -3.73 -4.36 -18.54
C ALA A 205 -2.72 -4.22 -17.39
N LEU A 206 -2.01 -3.06 -17.37
CA LEU A 206 -1.17 -2.66 -16.24
C LEU A 206 -1.89 -1.62 -15.40
N ALA A 207 -2.06 -1.88 -14.10
CA ALA A 207 -2.76 -0.97 -13.22
C ALA A 207 -2.03 -0.76 -11.89
N ALA A 208 -2.31 0.39 -11.24
CA ALA A 208 -1.87 0.67 -9.89
C ALA A 208 -2.90 1.57 -9.18
N PRO A 209 -2.85 1.70 -7.85
CA PRO A 209 -3.75 2.60 -7.11
C PRO A 209 -3.58 4.07 -7.50
N THR A 210 -2.35 4.50 -7.81
CA THR A 210 -2.01 5.88 -8.16
C THR A 210 -1.48 6.00 -9.59
N GLY A 211 -1.69 7.17 -10.23
CA GLY A 211 -1.18 7.44 -11.57
C GLY A 211 0.34 7.30 -11.66
N ARG A 212 1.05 7.85 -10.66
CA ARG A 212 2.51 7.81 -10.61
C ARG A 212 3.06 6.38 -10.50
N ALA A 213 2.41 5.51 -9.72
CA ALA A 213 2.81 4.11 -9.62
C ALA A 213 2.58 3.37 -10.95
N ALA A 214 1.45 3.64 -11.63
CA ALA A 214 1.13 3.07 -12.93
C ALA A 214 2.13 3.49 -14.02
N GLU A 215 2.49 4.77 -14.07
CA GLU A 215 3.50 5.30 -15.01
C GLU A 215 4.88 4.69 -14.74
N ARG A 216 5.32 4.64 -13.49
CA ARG A 216 6.59 4.00 -13.09
C ARG A 216 6.65 2.53 -13.49
N MET A 217 5.56 1.79 -13.30
CA MET A 217 5.50 0.39 -13.70
C MET A 217 5.67 0.25 -15.21
N ALA A 218 4.94 1.04 -16.00
CA ALA A 218 5.03 1.01 -17.46
C ALA A 218 6.42 1.43 -17.98
N GLU A 219 7.02 2.46 -17.40
CA GLU A 219 8.39 2.88 -17.73
C GLU A 219 9.42 1.80 -17.40
N SER A 220 9.35 1.24 -16.18
CA SER A 220 10.26 0.16 -15.75
C SER A 220 10.11 -1.08 -16.65
N LEU A 221 8.89 -1.38 -17.10
CA LEU A 221 8.61 -2.46 -18.02
C LEU A 221 9.28 -2.18 -19.37
N ARG A 222 9.11 -0.97 -19.94
CA ARG A 222 9.76 -0.58 -21.21
C ARG A 222 11.28 -0.70 -21.16
N VAL A 223 11.90 -0.20 -20.08
CA VAL A 223 13.35 -0.31 -19.86
C VAL A 223 13.79 -1.76 -19.76
N ALA A 224 13.04 -2.61 -19.04
CA ALA A 224 13.37 -4.03 -18.92
C ALA A 224 13.29 -4.74 -20.28
N VAL A 225 12.25 -4.46 -21.07
CA VAL A 225 12.07 -5.04 -22.42
C VAL A 225 13.16 -4.59 -23.37
N GLN A 226 13.50 -3.30 -23.39
CA GLN A 226 14.57 -2.78 -24.24
C GLN A 226 15.91 -3.50 -23.96
N ARG A 227 16.26 -3.68 -22.69
CA ARG A 227 17.48 -4.44 -22.32
C ARG A 227 17.46 -5.88 -22.81
N LEU A 228 16.30 -6.54 -22.77
CA LEU A 228 16.14 -7.91 -23.26
C LEU A 228 16.25 -7.95 -24.80
N GLN A 229 15.73 -6.95 -25.52
CA GLN A 229 15.90 -6.82 -26.96
C GLN A 229 17.38 -6.63 -27.34
N GLU A 230 18.11 -5.79 -26.60
CA GLU A 230 19.57 -5.63 -26.79
C GLU A 230 20.34 -6.94 -26.54
N GLN A 231 19.79 -7.86 -25.72
CA GLN A 231 20.31 -9.20 -25.46
C GLN A 231 19.84 -10.25 -26.50
N GLY A 232 19.19 -9.83 -27.59
CA GLY A 232 18.79 -10.72 -28.69
C GLY A 232 17.40 -11.36 -28.50
N LEU A 233 16.51 -10.80 -27.69
CA LEU A 233 15.13 -11.26 -27.60
C LEU A 233 14.37 -10.94 -28.90
N ASP A 234 13.51 -11.89 -29.35
CA ASP A 234 12.64 -11.70 -30.53
C ASP A 234 11.72 -10.47 -30.37
N PRO A 235 11.85 -9.43 -31.18
CA PRO A 235 11.03 -8.23 -31.10
C PRO A 235 9.52 -8.50 -31.27
N ALA A 236 9.13 -9.56 -31.95
CA ALA A 236 7.73 -9.92 -32.14
C ALA A 236 7.01 -10.29 -30.84
N LEU A 237 7.73 -10.82 -29.84
CA LEU A 237 7.17 -11.09 -28.51
C LEU A 237 6.91 -9.79 -27.73
N CYS A 238 7.67 -8.75 -28.00
CA CYS A 238 7.58 -7.49 -27.27
C CYS A 238 6.34 -6.67 -27.66
N THR A 239 5.70 -6.96 -28.78
CA THR A 239 4.47 -6.29 -29.22
C THR A 239 3.26 -6.61 -28.33
N ALA A 240 3.32 -7.70 -27.56
CA ALA A 240 2.30 -8.08 -26.57
C ALA A 240 2.35 -7.25 -25.28
N LEU A 241 3.42 -6.47 -25.07
CA LEU A 241 3.57 -5.73 -23.82
C LEU A 241 2.95 -4.35 -23.92
N PRO A 242 2.12 -3.99 -22.91
CA PRO A 242 1.46 -2.69 -22.90
C PRO A 242 2.48 -1.55 -22.73
N GLY A 243 2.34 -0.51 -23.53
CA GLY A 243 3.19 0.68 -23.49
C GLY A 243 2.82 1.67 -22.35
N THR A 244 1.64 1.52 -21.76
CA THR A 244 1.09 2.45 -20.76
C THR A 244 0.48 1.73 -19.59
N GLY A 245 0.61 2.33 -18.41
CA GLY A 245 -0.12 1.91 -17.20
C GLY A 245 -1.29 2.85 -16.89
N THR A 246 -2.26 2.37 -16.13
CA THR A 246 -3.43 3.16 -15.76
C THR A 246 -3.76 3.00 -14.27
N THR A 247 -4.54 3.93 -13.71
CA THR A 247 -5.05 3.75 -12.35
C THR A 247 -6.18 2.72 -12.34
N LEU A 248 -6.37 2.02 -11.21
CA LEU A 248 -7.50 1.09 -11.04
C LEU A 248 -8.84 1.77 -11.33
N HIS A 249 -9.03 3.01 -10.90
CA HIS A 249 -10.22 3.79 -11.19
C HIS A 249 -10.47 3.95 -12.70
N ARG A 250 -9.44 4.25 -13.47
CA ARG A 250 -9.56 4.39 -14.93
C ARG A 250 -9.76 3.05 -15.61
N LEU A 251 -9.07 2.01 -15.14
CA LEU A 251 -9.23 0.66 -15.66
C LEU A 251 -10.68 0.19 -15.53
N LEU A 252 -11.26 0.38 -14.33
CA LEU A 252 -12.65 -0.01 -14.06
C LEU A 252 -13.68 0.93 -14.72
N GLY A 253 -13.29 2.11 -15.17
CA GLY A 253 -14.14 3.09 -15.83
C GLY A 253 -15.06 3.82 -14.85
N VAL A 254 -14.57 4.94 -14.31
CA VAL A 254 -15.35 5.80 -13.39
C VAL A 254 -16.63 6.30 -14.07
N ILE A 255 -17.75 6.20 -13.35
CA ILE A 255 -19.02 6.83 -13.72
C ILE A 255 -19.18 8.06 -12.83
N PRO A 256 -19.25 9.29 -13.40
CA PRO A 256 -19.46 10.51 -12.61
C PRO A 256 -20.67 10.38 -11.67
N ASP A 257 -20.53 10.90 -10.46
CA ASP A 257 -21.58 10.94 -9.42
C ASP A 257 -22.14 9.56 -9.02
N SER A 258 -21.40 8.47 -9.30
CA SER A 258 -21.79 7.10 -8.96
C SER A 258 -20.66 6.39 -8.20
N PRO A 259 -21.00 5.57 -7.18
CA PRO A 259 -20.04 4.66 -6.56
C PRO A 259 -19.76 3.42 -7.41
N ARG A 260 -20.43 3.26 -8.55
CA ARG A 260 -20.29 2.14 -9.47
C ARG A 260 -19.23 2.43 -10.52
N PHE A 261 -18.72 1.37 -11.14
CA PHE A 261 -17.82 1.44 -12.28
C PHE A 261 -18.50 0.84 -13.53
N ARG A 262 -17.93 1.12 -14.71
CA ARG A 262 -18.39 0.56 -15.97
C ARG A 262 -18.14 -0.94 -16.05
N HIS A 263 -16.96 -1.39 -15.53
CA HIS A 263 -16.61 -2.80 -15.50
C HIS A 263 -16.98 -3.40 -14.15
N HIS A 264 -17.69 -4.52 -14.19
CA HIS A 264 -18.22 -5.30 -13.09
C HIS A 264 -18.56 -6.72 -13.58
N ALA A 265 -19.16 -7.58 -12.76
CA ALA A 265 -19.45 -8.98 -13.12
C ALA A 265 -20.21 -9.16 -14.45
N ASP A 266 -21.21 -8.28 -14.72
CA ASP A 266 -22.01 -8.35 -15.95
C ASP A 266 -21.37 -7.64 -17.15
N ASN A 267 -20.30 -6.88 -16.95
CA ASN A 267 -19.50 -6.21 -17.98
C ASN A 267 -18.02 -6.27 -17.59
N PRO A 268 -17.39 -7.45 -17.66
CA PRO A 268 -16.02 -7.64 -17.19
C PRO A 268 -15.00 -6.89 -18.06
N LEU A 269 -13.78 -6.80 -17.56
CA LEU A 269 -12.65 -6.22 -18.28
C LEU A 269 -12.35 -7.09 -19.52
N PRO A 270 -12.24 -6.50 -20.73
CA PRO A 270 -11.95 -7.22 -21.96
C PRO A 270 -10.45 -7.47 -22.13
N VAL A 271 -9.82 -8.17 -21.15
CA VAL A 271 -8.39 -8.44 -21.14
C VAL A 271 -8.11 -9.86 -20.64
N ASP A 272 -6.96 -10.42 -21.05
CA ASP A 272 -6.54 -11.77 -20.67
C ASP A 272 -5.69 -11.76 -19.38
N VAL A 273 -4.97 -10.67 -19.14
CA VAL A 273 -4.07 -10.53 -18.00
C VAL A 273 -4.22 -9.15 -17.37
N VAL A 274 -4.44 -9.11 -16.07
CA VAL A 274 -4.40 -7.88 -15.27
C VAL A 274 -3.23 -7.95 -14.31
N VAL A 275 -2.30 -7.01 -14.42
CA VAL A 275 -1.18 -6.83 -13.50
C VAL A 275 -1.44 -5.61 -12.64
N VAL A 276 -1.42 -5.78 -11.33
CA VAL A 276 -1.67 -4.68 -10.38
C VAL A 276 -0.45 -4.50 -9.49
N ASP A 277 0.18 -3.35 -9.58
CA ASP A 277 1.30 -2.97 -8.70
C ASP A 277 0.83 -2.17 -7.48
N GLU A 278 1.69 -2.09 -6.45
CA GLU A 278 1.41 -1.44 -5.17
C GLU A 278 0.10 -1.94 -4.52
N ALA A 279 -0.13 -3.26 -4.55
CA ALA A 279 -1.37 -3.87 -4.05
C ALA A 279 -1.62 -3.63 -2.55
N SER A 280 -0.59 -3.29 -1.75
CA SER A 280 -0.71 -2.89 -0.35
C SER A 280 -1.55 -1.62 -0.15
N MET A 281 -1.60 -0.74 -1.16
CA MET A 281 -2.37 0.50 -1.11
C MET A 281 -3.84 0.34 -1.50
N ILE A 282 -4.28 -0.85 -1.92
CA ILE A 282 -5.65 -1.08 -2.40
C ILE A 282 -6.54 -1.40 -1.20
N ASP A 283 -7.59 -0.60 -1.02
CA ASP A 283 -8.60 -0.80 0.00
C ASP A 283 -9.59 -1.92 -0.33
N LEU A 284 -10.36 -2.32 0.66
CA LEU A 284 -11.35 -3.38 0.53
C LEU A 284 -12.43 -3.10 -0.53
N PRO A 285 -13.06 -1.91 -0.58
CA PRO A 285 -14.02 -1.58 -1.63
C PRO A 285 -13.44 -1.65 -3.04
N MET A 286 -12.22 -1.13 -3.25
CA MET A 286 -11.59 -1.11 -4.57
C MET A 286 -11.16 -2.51 -5.02
N MET A 287 -10.58 -3.32 -4.12
CA MET A 287 -10.19 -4.69 -4.45
C MET A 287 -11.41 -5.56 -4.75
N ALA A 288 -12.52 -5.40 -4.00
CA ALA A 288 -13.76 -6.12 -4.26
C ALA A 288 -14.30 -5.80 -5.67
N LYS A 289 -14.32 -4.53 -6.07
CA LYS A 289 -14.76 -4.10 -7.40
C LYS A 289 -13.83 -4.55 -8.51
N LEU A 290 -12.52 -4.54 -8.27
CA LEU A 290 -11.54 -5.08 -9.22
C LEU A 290 -11.79 -6.57 -9.47
N VAL A 291 -11.90 -7.36 -8.41
CA VAL A 291 -12.09 -8.80 -8.51
C VAL A 291 -13.45 -9.15 -9.14
N ASP A 292 -14.48 -8.35 -8.88
CA ASP A 292 -15.80 -8.46 -9.52
C ASP A 292 -15.72 -8.25 -11.04
N ALA A 293 -14.89 -7.32 -11.50
CA ALA A 293 -14.68 -7.01 -12.92
C ALA A 293 -13.76 -7.99 -13.66
N ILE A 294 -13.09 -8.92 -12.97
CA ILE A 294 -12.24 -9.95 -13.58
C ILE A 294 -13.08 -11.10 -14.13
N ALA A 295 -12.99 -11.33 -15.43
CA ALA A 295 -13.68 -12.46 -16.08
C ALA A 295 -13.09 -13.82 -15.65
N SER A 296 -13.87 -14.89 -15.78
CA SER A 296 -13.36 -16.25 -15.64
C SER A 296 -12.37 -16.53 -16.77
N GLY A 297 -11.15 -16.99 -16.43
CA GLY A 297 -10.06 -17.21 -17.40
C GLY A 297 -9.06 -16.07 -17.51
N THR A 298 -9.41 -14.85 -17.09
CA THR A 298 -8.43 -13.74 -16.97
C THR A 298 -7.48 -14.00 -15.82
N ARG A 299 -6.18 -13.79 -16.03
CA ARG A 299 -5.14 -13.88 -14.99
C ARG A 299 -5.10 -12.60 -14.19
N LEU A 300 -5.09 -12.72 -12.86
CA LEU A 300 -4.86 -11.61 -11.92
C LEU A 300 -3.51 -11.78 -11.24
N ILE A 301 -2.61 -10.83 -11.44
CA ILE A 301 -1.27 -10.81 -10.86
C ILE A 301 -1.17 -9.60 -9.95
N LEU A 302 -1.01 -9.84 -8.65
CA LEU A 302 -0.87 -8.80 -7.64
C LEU A 302 0.60 -8.66 -7.23
N LEU A 303 1.12 -7.45 -7.33
CA LEU A 303 2.47 -7.09 -6.88
C LEU A 303 2.36 -6.19 -5.66
N GLY A 304 3.16 -6.46 -4.65
CA GLY A 304 3.14 -5.63 -3.45
C GLY A 304 4.29 -5.92 -2.51
N ASP A 305 4.37 -5.09 -1.50
CA ASP A 305 5.31 -5.25 -0.39
C ASP A 305 4.50 -5.42 0.90
N PRO A 306 4.56 -6.60 1.55
CA PRO A 306 3.76 -6.88 2.75
C PRO A 306 4.13 -6.02 3.96
N ASP A 307 5.34 -5.45 3.95
CA ASP A 307 5.90 -4.72 5.07
C ASP A 307 5.66 -3.21 4.96
N GLN A 308 5.14 -2.74 3.81
CA GLN A 308 4.74 -1.35 3.64
C GLN A 308 3.40 -1.04 4.30
N LEU A 309 3.14 0.26 4.47
CA LEU A 309 1.86 0.75 4.98
C LEU A 309 0.67 0.16 4.20
N PRO A 310 -0.36 -0.32 4.89
CA PRO A 310 -1.62 -0.70 4.26
C PRO A 310 -2.34 0.51 3.64
N SER A 311 -3.42 0.26 2.92
CA SER A 311 -4.27 1.32 2.34
C SER A 311 -4.72 2.33 3.40
N VAL A 312 -5.00 3.57 3.01
CA VAL A 312 -5.55 4.59 3.95
C VAL A 312 -6.98 4.23 4.34
N GLU A 313 -7.77 3.78 3.38
CA GLU A 313 -9.15 3.36 3.58
C GLU A 313 -9.26 1.97 4.22
N ALA A 314 -10.49 1.56 4.55
CA ALA A 314 -10.76 0.36 5.33
C ALA A 314 -10.29 -0.95 4.66
N GLY A 315 -9.71 -1.82 5.49
CA GLY A 315 -9.28 -3.18 5.18
C GLY A 315 -7.78 -3.31 4.97
N ASP A 316 -7.23 -4.40 5.48
CA ASP A 316 -5.87 -4.88 5.20
C ASP A 316 -5.95 -6.08 4.26
N VAL A 317 -6.28 -5.77 3.00
CA VAL A 317 -6.63 -6.78 2.00
C VAL A 317 -5.43 -7.63 1.63
N LEU A 318 -4.30 -6.99 1.31
CA LEU A 318 -3.10 -7.72 0.89
C LEU A 318 -2.62 -8.68 1.97
N SER A 319 -2.54 -8.23 3.23
CA SER A 319 -2.13 -9.06 4.36
C SER A 319 -3.05 -10.28 4.53
N ALA A 320 -4.38 -10.12 4.41
CA ALA A 320 -5.32 -11.23 4.49
C ALA A 320 -5.09 -12.26 3.37
N ILE A 321 -4.89 -11.81 2.13
CA ILE A 321 -4.62 -12.69 0.97
C ILE A 321 -3.27 -13.40 1.16
N LEU A 322 -2.26 -12.70 1.66
CA LEU A 322 -0.93 -13.29 1.90
C LEU A 322 -0.98 -14.36 3.00
N ARG A 323 -1.73 -14.12 4.08
CA ARG A 323 -1.96 -15.15 5.12
C ARG A 323 -2.61 -16.40 4.55
N ALA A 324 -3.57 -16.26 3.64
CA ALA A 324 -4.21 -17.38 2.95
C ALA A 324 -3.30 -18.10 1.93
N SER A 325 -2.22 -17.46 1.50
CA SER A 325 -1.29 -17.98 0.50
C SER A 325 -0.03 -18.63 1.11
N GLY A 326 0.24 -18.40 2.39
CA GLY A 326 1.46 -18.88 3.07
C GLY A 326 2.63 -17.89 2.97
N ASP A 327 3.84 -18.37 3.30
CA ASP A 327 5.08 -17.57 3.36
C ASP A 327 5.62 -17.14 1.98
N GLY A 328 5.22 -17.82 0.93
CA GLY A 328 5.70 -17.57 -0.43
C GLY A 328 7.11 -18.11 -0.71
N ILE A 329 7.66 -18.91 0.21
CA ILE A 329 8.97 -19.56 0.04
C ILE A 329 8.79 -20.94 -0.58
N GLY A 330 7.81 -21.70 -0.10
CA GLY A 330 7.55 -23.06 -0.56
C GLY A 330 6.90 -23.13 -1.94
N THR A 331 7.08 -24.26 -2.62
CA THR A 331 6.50 -24.60 -3.91
C THR A 331 5.60 -25.83 -3.78
N ARG A 332 4.42 -25.83 -4.41
CA ARG A 332 3.54 -27.00 -4.44
C ARG A 332 4.18 -28.15 -5.21
N ALA A 333 3.84 -29.38 -4.87
CA ALA A 333 4.42 -30.56 -5.50
C ALA A 333 4.18 -30.63 -7.02
N ASP A 334 2.98 -30.26 -7.47
CA ASP A 334 2.61 -30.18 -8.89
C ASP A 334 3.37 -29.08 -9.65
N ASP A 335 3.62 -27.94 -9.01
CA ASP A 335 4.45 -26.89 -9.58
C ASP A 335 5.93 -27.27 -9.60
N ALA A 336 6.43 -27.87 -8.51
CA ALA A 336 7.80 -28.35 -8.44
C ALA A 336 8.09 -29.40 -9.53
N GLN A 337 7.15 -30.32 -9.75
CA GLN A 337 7.27 -31.31 -10.82
C GLN A 337 7.29 -30.68 -12.21
N ALA A 338 6.40 -29.72 -12.47
CA ALA A 338 6.31 -29.05 -13.77
C ALA A 338 7.50 -28.13 -14.07
N LEU A 339 8.10 -27.54 -13.03
CA LEU A 339 9.24 -26.61 -13.13
C LEU A 339 10.59 -27.34 -12.95
N HIS A 340 10.55 -28.66 -12.72
CA HIS A 340 11.75 -29.51 -12.68
C HIS A 340 12.47 -29.43 -14.02
N GLY A 341 13.77 -29.20 -13.98
CA GLY A 341 14.58 -29.01 -15.20
C GLY A 341 14.65 -27.59 -15.74
N LEU A 342 13.83 -26.66 -15.20
CA LEU A 342 13.92 -25.21 -15.47
C LEU A 342 14.50 -24.43 -14.30
N LEU A 343 14.35 -24.96 -13.09
CA LEU A 343 14.81 -24.34 -11.85
C LEU A 343 15.74 -25.28 -11.08
N ALA A 344 16.70 -24.69 -10.37
CA ALA A 344 17.55 -25.43 -9.45
C ALA A 344 16.70 -26.08 -8.32
N PRO A 345 17.05 -27.29 -7.86
CA PRO A 345 16.32 -27.98 -6.77
C PRO A 345 16.17 -27.12 -5.50
N ALA A 346 17.17 -26.29 -5.19
CA ALA A 346 17.12 -25.35 -4.05
C ALA A 346 15.98 -24.32 -4.15
N THR A 347 15.55 -23.96 -5.37
CA THR A 347 14.43 -23.04 -5.63
C THR A 347 13.06 -23.72 -5.47
N LEU A 348 13.00 -25.06 -5.54
CA LEU A 348 11.77 -25.85 -5.53
C LEU A 348 11.49 -26.52 -4.17
N GLN A 349 11.79 -25.83 -3.08
CA GLN A 349 11.54 -26.36 -1.73
C GLN A 349 10.05 -26.63 -1.51
N PRO A 350 9.68 -27.80 -0.92
CA PRO A 350 8.28 -28.15 -0.71
C PRO A 350 7.60 -27.21 0.28
N GLN A 351 6.34 -26.90 0.01
CA GLN A 351 5.52 -26.10 0.91
C GLN A 351 5.04 -26.90 2.12
N ALA A 352 5.19 -26.35 3.32
CA ALA A 352 4.97 -27.06 4.58
C ALA A 352 3.49 -27.31 4.94
N ALA A 353 2.52 -26.51 4.45
CA ALA A 353 1.13 -26.66 4.84
C ALA A 353 0.12 -26.30 3.71
N PRO A 354 -1.01 -27.03 3.59
CA PRO A 354 -2.07 -26.68 2.67
C PRO A 354 -2.80 -25.41 3.15
N ARG A 355 -2.96 -24.42 2.27
CA ARG A 355 -3.77 -23.22 2.46
C ARG A 355 -4.58 -22.93 1.19
N ALA A 356 -5.61 -22.07 1.29
CA ALA A 356 -6.54 -21.81 0.19
C ALA A 356 -5.84 -21.38 -1.11
N PHE A 357 -4.79 -20.57 -1.01
CA PHE A 357 -3.98 -20.10 -2.13
C PHE A 357 -2.51 -20.56 -2.04
N ALA A 358 -2.29 -21.72 -1.42
CA ALA A 358 -0.96 -22.28 -1.29
C ALA A 358 -0.24 -22.38 -2.64
N GLY A 359 1.03 -21.98 -2.67
CA GLY A 359 1.89 -22.00 -3.86
C GLY A 359 1.62 -20.89 -4.88
N ARG A 360 0.64 -19.99 -4.65
CA ARG A 360 0.36 -18.87 -5.56
C ARG A 360 1.07 -17.59 -5.18
N ARG A 361 1.71 -17.56 -4.04
CA ARG A 361 2.58 -16.48 -3.59
C ARG A 361 4.04 -16.85 -3.79
N VAL A 362 4.81 -15.93 -4.34
CA VAL A 362 6.27 -16.01 -4.36
C VAL A 362 6.85 -14.75 -3.72
N GLN A 363 7.67 -14.95 -2.70
CA GLN A 363 8.42 -13.91 -2.02
C GLN A 363 9.77 -13.72 -2.71
N LEU A 364 10.02 -12.54 -3.26
CA LEU A 364 11.31 -12.13 -3.79
C LEU A 364 12.19 -11.66 -2.63
N GLN A 365 13.30 -12.33 -2.40
CA GLN A 365 14.16 -12.05 -1.23
C GLN A 365 15.37 -11.19 -1.58
N ARG A 366 15.95 -11.36 -2.78
CA ARG A 366 17.18 -10.69 -3.18
C ARG A 366 16.90 -9.27 -3.68
N GLY A 367 17.51 -8.26 -3.05
CA GLY A 367 17.53 -6.90 -3.55
C GLY A 367 18.58 -6.73 -4.65
N TYR A 368 18.18 -6.16 -5.78
CA TYR A 368 19.07 -5.86 -6.94
C TYR A 368 19.42 -4.38 -7.02
N ARG A 369 18.84 -3.54 -6.16
CA ARG A 369 19.04 -2.08 -6.13
C ARG A 369 19.99 -1.60 -5.04
N GLN A 370 20.74 -2.49 -4.40
CA GLN A 370 21.80 -2.04 -3.51
C GLN A 370 22.82 -1.27 -4.37
N SER A 371 22.77 0.06 -4.30
CA SER A 371 23.86 0.90 -4.77
C SER A 371 24.94 0.84 -3.68
N ASP A 372 26.21 0.90 -4.07
CA ASP A 372 27.31 1.04 -3.11
C ASP A 372 27.15 2.30 -2.22
N ALA A 373 26.21 3.19 -2.61
CA ALA A 373 25.93 4.44 -1.91
C ALA A 373 24.96 4.30 -0.72
N LEU A 374 24.08 3.27 -0.67
CA LEU A 374 23.08 3.10 0.39
C LEU A 374 22.95 1.62 0.81
N ASP A 375 23.38 1.30 2.01
CA ASP A 375 23.18 -0.01 2.64
C ASP A 375 21.99 0.04 3.60
N LEU A 376 20.80 -0.20 3.07
CA LEU A 376 19.54 -0.14 3.82
C LEU A 376 19.06 -1.52 4.33
N ALA A 377 19.53 -2.63 3.76
CA ALA A 377 18.96 -3.95 3.98
C ALA A 377 18.98 -4.40 5.46
N PRO A 378 20.08 -4.23 6.23
CA PRO A 378 20.09 -4.62 7.64
C PRO A 378 19.10 -3.81 8.49
N LEU A 379 19.03 -2.49 8.27
CA LEU A 379 18.10 -1.62 8.97
C LEU A 379 16.64 -1.93 8.61
N ALA A 380 16.35 -2.09 7.33
CA ALA A 380 15.00 -2.46 6.86
C ALA A 380 14.55 -3.81 7.44
N HIS A 381 15.46 -4.77 7.58
CA HIS A 381 15.18 -6.06 8.22
C HIS A 381 14.83 -5.87 9.70
N ALA A 382 15.66 -5.18 10.47
CA ALA A 382 15.42 -4.93 11.89
C ALA A 382 14.07 -4.20 12.13
N VAL A 383 13.74 -3.22 11.27
CA VAL A 383 12.47 -2.49 11.33
C VAL A 383 11.27 -3.41 11.06
N ARG A 384 11.35 -4.29 10.05
CA ARG A 384 10.26 -5.26 9.73
C ARG A 384 10.00 -6.21 10.88
N GLU A 385 11.04 -6.74 11.49
CA GLU A 385 10.92 -7.65 12.64
C GLU A 385 10.51 -6.93 13.94
N GLY A 386 10.47 -5.59 13.95
CA GLY A 386 10.19 -4.81 15.14
C GLY A 386 11.33 -4.84 16.16
N ASP A 387 12.54 -5.27 15.74
CA ASP A 387 13.72 -5.30 16.59
C ASP A 387 14.31 -3.89 16.75
N SER A 388 13.76 -3.17 17.71
CA SER A 388 14.15 -1.80 18.00
C SER A 388 15.56 -1.68 18.55
N SER A 389 16.09 -2.73 19.19
CA SER A 389 17.46 -2.74 19.73
C SER A 389 18.50 -2.79 18.61
N THR A 390 18.36 -3.73 17.70
CA THR A 390 19.22 -3.85 16.52
C THR A 390 19.08 -2.63 15.61
N ALA A 391 17.88 -2.13 15.38
CA ALA A 391 17.67 -0.92 14.57
C ALA A 391 18.40 0.29 15.14
N LEU A 392 18.32 0.55 16.45
CA LEU A 392 19.05 1.66 17.10
C LEU A 392 20.56 1.43 17.11
N GLN A 393 21.02 0.19 17.32
CA GLN A 393 22.44 -0.13 17.26
C GLN A 393 23.02 0.18 15.86
N LEU A 394 22.34 -0.24 14.80
CA LEU A 394 22.74 0.04 13.42
C LEU A 394 22.75 1.54 13.12
N LEU A 395 21.71 2.28 13.54
CA LEU A 395 21.61 3.72 13.34
C LEU A 395 22.69 4.50 14.08
N ARG A 396 22.98 4.17 15.35
CA ARG A 396 24.00 4.80 16.17
C ARG A 396 25.42 4.41 15.75
N GLY A 397 25.59 3.19 15.26
CA GLY A 397 26.89 2.66 14.85
C GLY A 397 27.49 3.36 13.63
N GLY A 398 26.69 4.03 12.79
CA GLY A 398 27.15 4.78 11.62
C GLY A 398 27.88 3.93 10.58
N SER A 399 27.74 2.60 10.63
CA SER A 399 28.42 1.65 9.74
C SER A 399 27.72 1.44 8.40
N LEU A 400 26.44 1.82 8.31
CA LEU A 400 25.65 1.66 7.09
C LEU A 400 25.91 2.81 6.11
N ALA A 401 26.39 2.49 4.92
CA ALA A 401 26.64 3.49 3.89
C ALA A 401 25.35 4.27 3.57
N GLY A 402 25.44 5.59 3.50
CA GLY A 402 24.33 6.47 3.13
C GLY A 402 23.21 6.60 4.17
N VAL A 403 23.33 6.00 5.37
CA VAL A 403 22.35 6.10 6.46
C VAL A 403 22.90 6.98 7.57
N HIS A 404 22.13 8.00 7.95
CA HIS A 404 22.48 8.97 8.98
C HIS A 404 21.40 9.06 10.05
N PHE A 405 21.78 8.97 11.31
CA PHE A 405 20.85 9.11 12.43
C PHE A 405 21.08 10.45 13.16
N HIS A 406 20.03 11.25 13.24
CA HIS A 406 20.01 12.53 13.95
C HIS A 406 19.19 12.36 15.24
N GLU A 407 19.80 11.66 16.21
CA GLU A 407 19.15 11.34 17.47
C GLU A 407 18.81 12.60 18.26
N GLY A 408 17.57 12.72 18.69
CA GLY A 408 17.06 13.89 19.41
C GLY A 408 16.78 15.13 18.55
N GLU A 409 17.09 15.11 17.24
CA GLU A 409 16.76 16.22 16.36
C GLU A 409 15.24 16.25 16.06
N ALA A 410 14.61 17.28 16.62
CA ALA A 410 13.17 17.48 16.50
C ALA A 410 12.78 18.49 15.39
N ASP A 411 13.77 19.13 14.77
CA ASP A 411 13.54 20.17 13.77
C ASP A 411 14.61 20.17 12.68
N PRO A 412 14.34 19.61 11.50
CA PRO A 412 15.33 19.50 10.43
C PRO A 412 15.84 20.86 9.94
N LEU A 413 15.05 21.92 10.15
CA LEU A 413 15.40 23.28 9.76
C LEU A 413 16.32 23.98 10.79
N ARG A 414 16.70 23.32 11.89
CA ARG A 414 17.71 23.83 12.84
C ARG A 414 19.08 23.26 12.50
N GLY A 415 19.23 21.93 12.55
CA GLY A 415 20.54 21.27 12.40
C GLY A 415 21.02 21.17 10.95
N GLN A 416 20.11 21.03 9.99
CA GLN A 416 20.45 20.78 8.57
C GLN A 416 19.91 21.87 7.63
N ARG A 417 19.69 23.07 8.16
CA ARG A 417 19.07 24.18 7.45
C ARG A 417 19.76 24.50 6.13
N GLU A 418 21.07 24.64 6.14
CA GLU A 418 21.81 25.05 4.94
C GLU A 418 21.78 23.97 3.86
N HIS A 419 21.86 22.69 4.25
CA HIS A 419 21.75 21.58 3.32
C HIS A 419 20.37 21.54 2.65
N LEU A 420 19.30 21.55 3.44
CA LEU A 420 17.92 21.47 2.93
C LEU A 420 17.55 22.71 2.11
N LEU A 421 17.79 23.92 2.65
CA LEU A 421 17.45 25.16 1.95
C LEU A 421 18.35 25.39 0.74
N GLY A 422 19.62 24.99 0.78
CA GLY A 422 20.55 25.06 -0.34
C GLY A 422 20.03 24.27 -1.54
N HIS A 423 19.56 23.03 -1.30
CA HIS A 423 18.95 22.23 -2.35
C HIS A 423 17.72 22.92 -2.97
N TRP A 424 16.80 23.45 -2.14
CA TRP A 424 15.57 24.06 -2.65
C TRP A 424 15.82 25.44 -3.29
N ARG A 425 16.83 26.21 -2.86
CA ARG A 425 17.24 27.43 -3.55
C ARG A 425 17.79 27.13 -4.93
N ALA A 426 18.59 26.08 -5.08
CA ALA A 426 19.11 25.65 -6.37
C ALA A 426 18.00 25.30 -7.40
N LEU A 427 16.81 24.89 -6.92
CA LEU A 427 15.66 24.68 -7.82
C LEU A 427 15.18 25.97 -8.49
N ALA A 428 15.28 27.10 -7.79
CA ALA A 428 14.91 28.40 -8.34
C ALA A 428 15.92 28.92 -9.37
N GLU A 429 17.14 28.39 -9.35
CA GLU A 429 18.27 28.76 -10.23
C GLU A 429 18.46 27.78 -11.40
N ALA A 430 17.60 26.75 -11.51
CA ALA A 430 17.70 25.75 -12.59
C ALA A 430 17.54 26.41 -13.97
N ALA A 431 18.34 25.97 -14.93
CA ALA A 431 18.43 26.56 -16.25
C ALA A 431 17.13 26.43 -17.06
N ASP A 432 16.37 25.35 -16.82
CA ASP A 432 15.16 25.01 -17.56
C ASP A 432 14.21 24.16 -16.70
N PRO A 433 12.92 24.05 -17.06
CA PRO A 433 11.93 23.30 -16.29
C PRO A 433 12.22 21.80 -16.19
N VAL A 434 12.89 21.19 -17.18
CA VAL A 434 13.26 19.77 -17.15
C VAL A 434 14.27 19.51 -16.05
N SER A 435 15.34 20.28 -16.03
CA SER A 435 16.39 20.22 -15.00
C SER A 435 15.83 20.49 -13.60
N ALA A 436 14.91 21.47 -13.47
CA ALA A 436 14.26 21.79 -12.22
C ALA A 436 13.41 20.62 -11.69
N LEU A 437 12.60 19.99 -12.55
CA LEU A 437 11.76 18.84 -12.18
C LEU A 437 12.60 17.62 -11.79
N GLN A 438 13.70 17.36 -12.50
CA GLN A 438 14.64 16.29 -12.14
C GLN A 438 15.29 16.54 -10.77
N GLN A 439 15.75 17.77 -10.52
CA GLN A 439 16.32 18.14 -9.22
C GLN A 439 15.27 18.11 -8.11
N ALA A 440 14.03 18.54 -8.37
CA ALA A 440 12.92 18.48 -7.43
C ALA A 440 12.61 17.05 -6.93
N GLY A 441 12.91 16.04 -7.75
CA GLY A 441 12.78 14.62 -7.38
C GLY A 441 13.90 14.08 -6.49
N ARG A 442 14.98 14.84 -6.24
CA ARG A 442 16.15 14.30 -5.55
C ARG A 442 16.02 14.27 -4.03
N LEU A 443 15.48 15.30 -3.41
CA LEU A 443 15.39 15.42 -1.95
C LEU A 443 13.96 15.61 -1.47
N ARG A 444 13.58 14.90 -0.40
CA ARG A 444 12.26 15.03 0.21
C ARG A 444 12.32 14.88 1.73
N VAL A 445 11.59 15.77 2.45
CA VAL A 445 11.31 15.58 3.87
C VAL A 445 10.02 14.76 4.01
N LEU A 446 10.11 13.62 4.68
CA LEU A 446 8.98 12.75 4.98
C LEU A 446 8.62 12.85 6.47
N THR A 447 7.32 12.91 6.77
CA THR A 447 6.81 13.03 8.13
C THR A 447 5.72 11.99 8.40
N ALA A 448 5.57 11.61 9.66
CA ALA A 448 4.45 10.76 10.07
C ALA A 448 3.12 11.54 10.10
N LEU A 449 3.18 12.82 10.48
CA LEU A 449 2.01 13.66 10.74
C LEU A 449 1.77 14.66 9.60
N ARG A 450 0.50 15.01 9.37
CA ARG A 450 0.10 16.08 8.44
C ARG A 450 0.19 17.44 9.10
N GLU A 451 -0.32 17.55 10.32
CA GLU A 451 -0.46 18.81 11.07
C GLU A 451 0.59 18.90 12.19
N GLY A 452 0.74 20.09 12.73
CA GLY A 452 1.67 20.35 13.83
C GLY A 452 3.08 20.78 13.37
N PRO A 453 3.97 21.14 14.31
CA PRO A 453 5.30 21.68 14.01
C PRO A 453 6.23 20.72 13.25
N GLN A 454 6.10 19.41 13.46
CA GLN A 454 6.81 18.35 12.73
C GLN A 454 5.92 17.70 11.65
N GLY A 455 4.71 18.21 11.43
CA GLY A 455 3.82 17.77 10.36
C GLY A 455 4.19 18.40 9.02
N ALA A 456 3.78 17.75 7.94
CA ALA A 456 4.10 18.20 6.59
C ALA A 456 3.66 19.65 6.32
N ARG A 457 2.48 20.05 6.78
CA ARG A 457 1.97 21.43 6.60
C ARG A 457 2.78 22.45 7.38
N GLY A 458 3.08 22.17 8.64
CA GLY A 458 3.87 23.08 9.48
C GLY A 458 5.29 23.28 8.93
N LEU A 459 5.93 22.20 8.46
CA LEU A 459 7.24 22.27 7.83
C LEU A 459 7.18 23.03 6.51
N ASN A 460 6.20 22.76 5.64
CA ASN A 460 6.05 23.47 4.37
C ASN A 460 5.89 24.98 4.58
N SER A 461 5.02 25.41 5.50
CA SER A 461 4.83 26.84 5.80
C SER A 461 6.13 27.52 6.25
N ARG A 462 6.91 26.85 7.08
CA ARG A 462 8.21 27.37 7.55
C ARG A 462 9.25 27.41 6.43
N ILE A 463 9.29 26.39 5.58
CA ILE A 463 10.20 26.33 4.42
C ILE A 463 9.84 27.46 3.43
N GLU A 464 8.56 27.65 3.13
CA GLU A 464 8.08 28.74 2.28
C GLU A 464 8.51 30.10 2.82
N GLN A 465 8.32 30.34 4.12
CA GLN A 465 8.75 31.58 4.78
C GLN A 465 10.26 31.81 4.67
N LEU A 466 11.06 30.75 4.78
CA LEU A 466 12.52 30.83 4.67
C LEU A 466 13.02 31.02 3.23
N LEU A 467 12.28 30.57 2.23
CA LEU A 467 12.63 30.68 0.81
C LEU A 467 12.10 31.98 0.17
N ALA A 468 10.86 32.35 0.47
CA ALA A 468 10.16 33.43 -0.19
C ALA A 468 9.86 34.64 0.74
N GLY A 469 10.18 34.55 2.04
CA GLY A 469 9.84 35.59 3.00
C GLY A 469 8.34 35.78 3.13
N ASN A 470 7.88 37.02 3.06
CA ASN A 470 6.46 37.35 3.14
C ASN A 470 5.75 37.41 1.77
N THR A 471 6.36 36.87 0.71
CA THR A 471 5.71 36.82 -0.62
C THR A 471 4.62 35.75 -0.59
N PRO A 472 3.34 36.10 -0.63
CA PRO A 472 2.26 35.14 -0.60
C PRO A 472 2.10 34.42 -1.94
N GLY A 473 1.67 33.18 -1.90
CA GLY A 473 1.27 32.45 -3.10
C GLY A 473 2.42 31.76 -3.82
N TYR A 474 2.49 31.95 -5.14
CA TYR A 474 3.46 31.27 -5.97
C TYR A 474 4.77 32.06 -6.07
N PHE A 475 5.89 31.37 -5.85
CA PHE A 475 7.23 31.95 -5.95
C PHE A 475 8.17 31.02 -6.75
N GLN A 476 9.27 31.57 -7.22
CA GLN A 476 10.31 30.86 -7.98
C GLN A 476 10.88 29.70 -7.16
N GLY A 477 10.81 28.47 -7.68
CA GLY A 477 11.28 27.26 -7.01
C GLY A 477 10.25 26.63 -6.03
N ARG A 478 9.01 27.14 -5.94
CA ARG A 478 7.98 26.52 -5.10
C ARG A 478 7.62 25.14 -5.65
N LEU A 479 7.74 24.12 -4.82
CA LEU A 479 7.28 22.77 -5.12
C LEU A 479 5.78 22.65 -4.82
N LEU A 480 5.05 22.02 -5.73
CA LEU A 480 3.60 21.80 -5.63
C LEU A 480 3.29 20.31 -5.62
N LEU A 481 2.36 19.90 -4.77
CA LEU A 481 1.77 18.56 -4.74
C LEU A 481 0.28 18.68 -5.04
N VAL A 482 -0.17 18.09 -6.12
CA VAL A 482 -1.59 17.98 -6.45
C VAL A 482 -2.29 17.09 -5.43
N THR A 483 -3.43 17.54 -4.90
CA THR A 483 -4.18 16.83 -3.86
C THR A 483 -5.55 16.35 -4.33
N GLU A 484 -5.96 16.72 -5.56
CA GLU A 484 -7.21 16.33 -6.17
C GLU A 484 -7.03 16.01 -7.66
N ASN A 485 -7.71 14.98 -8.14
CA ASN A 485 -7.62 14.59 -9.55
C ASN A 485 -8.31 15.61 -10.46
N SER A 486 -7.62 16.04 -11.50
CA SER A 486 -8.16 16.87 -12.58
C SER A 486 -8.00 16.18 -13.93
N TYR A 487 -9.04 15.53 -14.39
CA TYR A 487 -9.04 14.84 -15.70
C TYR A 487 -8.88 15.81 -16.85
N ARG A 488 -9.40 17.02 -16.72
CA ARG A 488 -9.25 18.10 -17.73
C ARG A 488 -7.79 18.47 -17.95
N HIS A 489 -7.02 18.56 -16.88
CA HIS A 489 -5.60 18.95 -16.93
C HIS A 489 -4.67 17.75 -16.99
N ARG A 490 -5.19 16.52 -16.87
CA ARG A 490 -4.41 15.27 -16.68
C ARG A 490 -3.40 15.41 -15.53
N LEU A 491 -3.83 16.05 -14.45
CA LEU A 491 -3.09 16.13 -13.19
C LEU A 491 -3.80 15.28 -12.15
N PHE A 492 -3.04 14.47 -11.43
CA PHE A 492 -3.59 13.50 -10.49
C PHE A 492 -3.06 13.73 -9.08
N ASN A 493 -3.80 13.27 -8.10
CA ASN A 493 -3.37 13.30 -6.72
C ASN A 493 -2.00 12.60 -6.58
N GLY A 494 -1.04 13.32 -6.00
CA GLY A 494 0.36 12.88 -5.87
C GLY A 494 1.32 13.45 -6.92
N ASP A 495 0.82 14.08 -7.99
CA ASP A 495 1.69 14.73 -8.98
C ASP A 495 2.46 15.90 -8.35
N ILE A 496 3.75 15.95 -8.65
CA ILE A 496 4.64 16.99 -8.15
C ILE A 496 5.07 17.89 -9.30
N GLY A 497 4.86 19.20 -9.10
CA GLY A 497 5.30 20.23 -10.02
C GLY A 497 6.19 21.27 -9.35
N ILE A 498 6.71 22.20 -10.13
CA ILE A 498 7.54 23.30 -9.69
C ILE A 498 7.11 24.63 -10.33
N CYS A 499 7.12 25.70 -9.55
CA CYS A 499 6.85 27.05 -10.05
C CYS A 499 8.14 27.71 -10.52
N LEU A 500 8.19 28.13 -11.79
CA LEU A 500 9.28 28.90 -12.38
C LEU A 500 8.73 30.06 -13.18
N ARG A 501 9.50 31.15 -13.29
CA ARG A 501 9.18 32.24 -14.23
C ARG A 501 9.57 31.82 -15.63
N ASP A 502 8.71 32.14 -16.58
CA ASP A 502 9.02 31.99 -18.00
C ASP A 502 9.87 33.17 -18.53
N GLY A 503 10.21 33.14 -19.83
CA GLY A 503 10.98 34.19 -20.48
C GLY A 503 10.31 35.57 -20.47
N SER A 504 9.01 35.67 -20.19
CA SER A 504 8.26 36.93 -20.03
C SER A 504 8.23 37.43 -18.58
N GLY A 505 8.74 36.63 -17.63
CA GLY A 505 8.68 36.91 -16.19
C GLY A 505 7.39 36.44 -15.53
N ALA A 506 6.45 35.83 -16.27
CA ALA A 506 5.21 35.29 -15.71
C ALA A 506 5.48 34.00 -14.91
N MET A 507 4.73 33.80 -13.82
CA MET A 507 4.84 32.57 -13.03
C MET A 507 4.10 31.41 -13.72
N VAL A 508 4.79 30.32 -13.95
CA VAL A 508 4.29 29.09 -14.59
C VAL A 508 4.53 27.91 -13.66
N ALA A 509 3.53 27.06 -13.49
CA ALA A 509 3.65 25.79 -12.80
C ALA A 509 3.96 24.67 -13.82
N TRP A 510 5.12 24.05 -13.66
CA TRP A 510 5.61 23.00 -14.55
C TRP A 510 5.43 21.64 -13.88
N PHE A 511 4.87 20.70 -14.63
CA PHE A 511 4.70 19.31 -14.23
C PHE A 511 5.34 18.36 -15.23
N PRO A 512 5.73 17.13 -14.83
CA PRO A 512 6.19 16.13 -15.79
C PRO A 512 5.18 15.92 -16.92
N GLY A 513 5.68 15.70 -18.12
CA GLY A 513 4.89 15.34 -19.29
C GLY A 513 4.92 13.86 -19.60
N ASP A 514 4.47 13.49 -20.80
CA ASP A 514 4.51 12.10 -21.26
C ASP A 514 5.95 11.60 -21.47
N THR A 515 6.89 12.51 -21.73
CA THR A 515 8.34 12.26 -21.74
C THR A 515 9.06 13.23 -20.80
N VAL A 516 10.26 12.87 -20.37
CA VAL A 516 11.08 13.69 -19.46
C VAL A 516 11.42 15.04 -20.09
N GLU A 517 11.63 15.09 -21.42
CA GLU A 517 12.04 16.27 -22.16
C GLU A 517 10.88 17.25 -22.45
N GLN A 518 9.63 16.85 -22.22
CA GLN A 518 8.45 17.64 -22.55
C GLN A 518 7.58 17.94 -21.32
N PRO A 519 8.03 18.79 -20.40
CA PRO A 519 7.23 19.19 -19.26
C PRO A 519 5.99 19.98 -19.69
N ARG A 520 4.93 19.87 -18.92
CA ARG A 520 3.66 20.55 -19.17
C ARG A 520 3.57 21.82 -18.34
N ALA A 521 3.22 22.92 -19.00
CA ALA A 521 3.07 24.25 -18.41
C ALA A 521 1.61 24.55 -18.06
N PHE A 522 1.39 25.07 -16.88
CA PHE A 522 0.07 25.51 -16.43
C PHE A 522 0.15 26.90 -15.77
N HIS A 523 -0.84 27.72 -16.03
CA HIS A 523 -1.01 28.93 -15.23
C HIS A 523 -1.40 28.52 -13.80
N PRO A 524 -0.75 29.04 -12.74
CA PRO A 524 -1.00 28.59 -11.37
C PRO A 524 -2.47 28.65 -10.93
N ALA A 525 -3.23 29.65 -11.39
CA ALA A 525 -4.66 29.76 -11.09
C ALA A 525 -5.56 28.71 -11.75
N ALA A 526 -5.04 27.96 -12.73
CA ALA A 526 -5.77 26.87 -13.40
C ALA A 526 -5.55 25.51 -12.75
N LEU A 527 -4.67 25.43 -11.75
CA LEU A 527 -4.33 24.16 -11.09
C LEU A 527 -5.51 23.66 -10.24
N PRO A 528 -5.69 22.32 -10.14
CA PRO A 528 -6.58 21.74 -9.14
C PRO A 528 -6.07 22.00 -7.72
N ALA A 529 -6.79 21.53 -6.71
CA ALA A 529 -6.35 21.65 -5.33
C ALA A 529 -4.95 21.08 -5.15
N HIS A 530 -4.08 21.84 -4.50
CA HIS A 530 -2.66 21.50 -4.31
C HIS A 530 -2.13 22.11 -3.02
N GLU A 531 -0.99 21.60 -2.57
CA GLU A 531 -0.24 22.10 -1.41
C GLU A 531 1.26 22.13 -1.73
N SER A 532 2.07 22.70 -0.86
CA SER A 532 3.53 22.65 -1.04
C SER A 532 4.10 21.26 -0.81
N ALA A 533 5.17 20.95 -1.54
CA ALA A 533 5.76 19.61 -1.63
C ALA A 533 7.20 19.50 -1.10
N PHE A 534 7.70 20.44 -0.31
CA PHE A 534 9.01 20.34 0.33
C PHE A 534 9.03 19.23 1.39
N ALA A 535 7.96 19.18 2.18
CA ALA A 535 7.66 18.11 3.12
C ALA A 535 6.33 17.44 2.77
N MET A 536 6.25 16.12 2.94
CA MET A 536 5.02 15.36 2.73
C MET A 536 4.92 14.21 3.73
N THR A 537 3.71 13.68 3.94
CA THR A 537 3.57 12.51 4.80
C THR A 537 4.10 11.26 4.11
N VAL A 538 4.57 10.27 4.91
CA VAL A 538 4.99 8.97 4.39
C VAL A 538 3.89 8.31 3.55
N HIS A 539 2.61 8.46 3.95
CA HIS A 539 1.46 7.96 3.18
C HIS A 539 1.39 8.58 1.77
N LYS A 540 1.60 9.89 1.65
CA LYS A 540 1.61 10.58 0.34
C LYS A 540 2.84 10.25 -0.50
N ALA A 541 3.91 9.77 0.12
CA ALA A 541 5.13 9.33 -0.55
C ALA A 541 5.06 7.90 -1.07
N GLN A 542 4.01 7.12 -0.74
CA GLN A 542 3.82 5.78 -1.29
C GLN A 542 3.83 5.81 -2.83
N GLY A 543 4.44 4.81 -3.46
CA GLY A 543 4.65 4.77 -4.91
C GLY A 543 5.69 5.78 -5.43
N SER A 544 6.36 6.59 -4.58
CA SER A 544 7.43 7.52 -4.94
C SER A 544 8.76 7.10 -4.33
N GLU A 545 9.87 7.50 -4.97
CA GLU A 545 11.23 7.31 -4.44
C GLU A 545 12.03 8.60 -4.69
N PHE A 546 13.00 8.86 -3.83
CA PHE A 546 13.85 10.05 -3.87
C PHE A 546 15.31 9.64 -3.68
N ASP A 547 16.25 10.39 -4.25
CA ASP A 547 17.66 10.10 -4.06
C ASP A 547 18.07 10.27 -2.60
N GLU A 548 17.52 11.28 -1.95
CA GLU A 548 17.75 11.58 -0.54
C GLU A 548 16.42 11.77 0.21
N VAL A 549 16.28 11.09 1.32
CA VAL A 549 15.10 11.16 2.19
C VAL A 549 15.51 11.64 3.58
N TRP A 550 14.83 12.65 4.08
CA TRP A 550 14.83 13.03 5.48
C TRP A 550 13.55 12.55 6.13
N LEU A 551 13.61 11.50 6.94
CA LEU A 551 12.48 10.98 7.71
C LEU A 551 12.44 11.65 9.09
N GLN A 552 11.52 12.58 9.28
CA GLN A 552 11.30 13.29 10.53
C GLN A 552 10.24 12.62 11.37
N LEU A 553 10.63 12.08 12.51
CA LEU A 553 9.72 11.57 13.53
C LEU A 553 9.16 12.73 14.39
N PRO A 554 7.94 12.63 14.93
CA PRO A 554 7.39 13.61 15.85
C PRO A 554 8.13 13.60 17.20
N ARG A 555 7.96 14.66 17.99
CA ARG A 555 8.56 14.76 19.33
C ARG A 555 7.99 13.78 20.34
N GLN A 556 6.74 13.45 20.18
CA GLN A 556 6.01 12.55 21.08
C GLN A 556 5.46 11.39 20.27
N ASP A 557 5.28 10.26 20.94
CA ASP A 557 4.64 9.11 20.32
C ASP A 557 3.24 9.46 19.80
N SER A 558 2.86 8.82 18.70
CA SER A 558 1.58 9.02 18.04
C SER A 558 1.06 7.68 17.52
N ARG A 559 -0.25 7.46 17.61
CA ARG A 559 -0.92 6.25 17.11
C ARG A 559 -0.67 5.96 15.63
N VAL A 560 -0.37 6.99 14.84
CA VAL A 560 -0.06 6.86 13.40
C VAL A 560 1.29 6.18 13.18
N LEU A 561 2.21 6.30 14.16
CA LEU A 561 3.52 5.66 14.07
C LEU A 561 3.38 4.14 14.21
N SER A 562 3.94 3.43 13.26
CA SER A 562 4.07 1.97 13.27
C SER A 562 5.36 1.56 12.54
N ARG A 563 5.76 0.30 12.69
CA ARG A 563 6.91 -0.24 11.97
C ARG A 563 6.74 -0.15 10.45
N GLU A 564 5.53 -0.34 9.93
CA GLU A 564 5.22 -0.22 8.51
C GLU A 564 5.38 1.22 8.02
N LEU A 565 5.02 2.21 8.85
CA LEU A 565 5.24 3.62 8.52
C LEU A 565 6.74 3.93 8.44
N VAL A 566 7.50 3.50 9.44
CA VAL A 566 8.95 3.69 9.46
C VAL A 566 9.57 2.97 8.26
N TYR A 567 9.25 1.70 8.06
CA TYR A 567 9.74 0.91 6.92
C TYR A 567 9.42 1.57 5.57
N THR A 568 8.18 2.00 5.39
CA THR A 568 7.77 2.69 4.15
C THR A 568 8.58 3.98 3.95
N GLY A 569 8.81 4.76 5.01
CA GLY A 569 9.60 5.98 4.96
C GLY A 569 11.07 5.73 4.60
N LEU A 570 11.71 4.76 5.24
CA LEU A 570 13.09 4.36 4.98
C LEU A 570 13.29 3.94 3.51
N THR A 571 12.38 3.11 3.02
CA THR A 571 12.46 2.50 1.68
C THR A 571 12.13 3.47 0.53
N ARG A 572 11.84 4.73 0.82
CA ARG A 572 11.72 5.79 -0.20
C ARG A 572 13.08 6.34 -0.64
N ALA A 573 14.16 6.09 0.12
CA ALA A 573 15.51 6.54 -0.19
C ALA A 573 16.19 5.63 -1.23
N ARG A 574 16.93 6.26 -2.18
CA ARG A 574 17.74 5.56 -3.19
C ARG A 574 19.24 5.63 -2.91
N GLN A 575 19.71 6.75 -2.36
CA GLN A 575 21.15 7.03 -2.18
C GLN A 575 21.49 7.46 -0.75
N ARG A 576 20.64 8.26 -0.11
CA ARG A 576 20.84 8.76 1.25
C ARG A 576 19.58 8.78 2.07
N LEU A 577 19.72 8.35 3.31
CA LEU A 577 18.65 8.33 4.29
C LEU A 577 19.10 9.06 5.55
N HIS A 578 18.30 10.05 5.96
CA HIS A 578 18.42 10.71 7.25
C HIS A 578 17.20 10.34 8.10
N VAL A 579 17.42 9.75 9.27
CA VAL A 579 16.39 9.48 10.26
C VAL A 579 16.57 10.45 11.41
N ALA A 580 15.54 11.25 11.72
CA ALA A 580 15.61 12.27 12.76
C ALA A 580 14.48 12.11 13.78
N GLY A 581 14.82 12.13 15.07
CA GLY A 581 13.89 11.99 16.18
C GLY A 581 14.49 11.29 17.38
N SER A 582 13.71 11.11 18.44
CA SER A 582 14.19 10.44 19.65
C SER A 582 14.17 8.92 19.53
N ALA A 583 15.08 8.26 20.26
CA ALA A 583 15.14 6.80 20.34
C ALA A 583 13.84 6.19 20.90
N GLU A 584 13.23 6.85 21.88
CA GLU A 584 12.00 6.39 22.54
C GLU A 584 10.82 6.35 21.56
N VAL A 585 10.68 7.40 20.74
CA VAL A 585 9.62 7.47 19.70
C VAL A 585 9.86 6.42 18.63
N LEU A 586 11.09 6.22 18.21
CA LEU A 586 11.43 5.16 17.24
C LEU A 586 11.12 3.77 17.81
N GLN A 587 11.53 3.49 19.06
CA GLN A 587 11.23 2.22 19.74
C GLN A 587 9.72 1.96 19.86
N ALA A 588 8.95 2.98 20.25
CA ALA A 588 7.49 2.88 20.33
C ALA A 588 6.87 2.59 18.96
N ALA A 589 7.35 3.25 17.90
CA ALA A 589 6.91 3.01 16.54
C ALA A 589 7.18 1.56 16.09
N LEU A 590 8.38 1.03 16.34
CA LEU A 590 8.77 -0.32 15.91
C LEU A 590 8.04 -1.43 16.66
N LYS A 591 7.63 -1.20 17.90
CA LYS A 591 6.78 -2.13 18.67
C LYS A 591 5.34 -2.19 18.16
N ARG A 592 4.87 -1.15 17.48
CA ARG A 592 3.47 -1.05 17.01
C ARG A 592 3.34 -1.59 15.59
N HIS A 593 2.42 -2.53 15.42
CA HIS A 593 2.03 -3.06 14.12
C HIS A 593 0.74 -2.39 13.63
N ALA A 594 0.69 -1.97 12.38
CA ALA A 594 -0.49 -1.39 11.74
C ALA A 594 -1.52 -2.48 11.41
N SER A 595 -1.99 -3.21 12.44
CA SER A 595 -3.01 -4.25 12.26
C SER A 595 -4.38 -3.64 12.09
N ARG A 596 -5.21 -4.25 11.25
CA ARG A 596 -6.58 -3.84 10.99
C ARG A 596 -7.54 -4.99 11.23
N LEU A 597 -8.67 -4.69 11.87
CA LEU A 597 -9.72 -5.66 12.13
C LEU A 597 -10.55 -5.89 10.88
N GLY A 598 -10.81 -7.15 10.57
CA GLY A 598 -11.66 -7.58 9.48
C GLY A 598 -11.69 -9.11 9.38
N GLY A 599 -12.62 -9.63 8.63
CA GLY A 599 -12.88 -11.06 8.50
C GLY A 599 -12.41 -11.69 7.19
N LEU A 600 -11.72 -10.94 6.33
CA LEU A 600 -11.33 -11.45 5.03
C LEU A 600 -10.45 -12.71 5.14
N ALA A 601 -9.56 -12.77 6.13
CA ALA A 601 -8.66 -13.91 6.30
C ALA A 601 -9.42 -15.22 6.56
N TRP A 602 -10.38 -15.24 7.50
CA TRP A 602 -11.15 -16.47 7.75
C TRP A 602 -12.04 -16.85 6.56
N ARG A 603 -12.59 -15.85 5.82
CA ARG A 603 -13.36 -16.09 4.58
C ARG A 603 -12.51 -16.76 3.50
N LEU A 604 -11.21 -16.52 3.54
CA LEU A 604 -10.23 -17.16 2.67
C LEU A 604 -9.70 -18.49 3.24
N GLY A 605 -10.28 -18.99 4.35
CA GLY A 605 -9.92 -20.27 4.94
C GLY A 605 -8.67 -20.24 5.83
N VAL A 606 -8.30 -19.07 6.34
CA VAL A 606 -7.29 -18.98 7.40
C VAL A 606 -8.01 -19.22 8.73
N GLU A 607 -7.66 -20.27 9.43
CA GLU A 607 -8.09 -20.46 10.81
C GLU A 607 -7.44 -19.33 11.63
N ASP A 608 -8.26 -18.38 12.11
CA ASP A 608 -7.76 -17.30 12.95
C ASP A 608 -7.29 -17.89 14.28
N VAL A 609 -5.98 -17.94 14.43
CA VAL A 609 -5.40 -17.74 15.74
C VAL A 609 -5.63 -16.25 16.02
N ILE A 610 -6.72 -15.91 16.70
CA ILE A 610 -6.84 -14.62 17.37
C ILE A 610 -5.61 -14.58 18.27
N GLU A 611 -4.59 -13.80 17.89
CA GLU A 611 -3.47 -13.54 18.77
C GLU A 611 -4.07 -12.97 20.06
N ALA A 612 -4.13 -13.83 21.07
CA ALA A 612 -4.38 -13.39 22.43
C ALA A 612 -3.35 -12.29 22.71
N PRO A 613 -3.74 -11.16 23.29
CA PRO A 613 -2.81 -10.11 23.62
C PRO A 613 -1.66 -10.76 24.37
N SER A 614 -0.42 -10.47 23.96
CA SER A 614 0.76 -10.85 24.74
C SER A 614 0.48 -10.38 26.16
N THR A 615 0.24 -11.33 27.05
CA THR A 615 0.10 -11.12 28.48
C THR A 615 1.27 -10.25 28.89
N LEU A 616 0.95 -9.08 29.43
CA LEU A 616 1.87 -8.29 30.23
C LEU A 616 2.60 -9.28 31.15
N ILE A 617 3.90 -9.37 31.00
CA ILE A 617 4.75 -10.08 31.94
C ILE A 617 4.49 -9.38 33.28
N GLU A 618 3.76 -10.05 34.17
CA GLU A 618 3.70 -9.65 35.57
C GLU A 618 5.13 -9.64 36.08
N GLU A 619 5.62 -8.47 36.47
CA GLU A 619 6.85 -8.37 37.24
C GLU A 619 6.71 -9.20 38.51
N PRO A 620 7.68 -10.04 38.83
CA PRO A 620 7.62 -10.77 40.12
C PRO A 620 7.68 -9.76 41.24
N THR A 621 6.63 -9.75 42.04
CA THR A 621 6.54 -9.01 43.32
C THR A 621 7.67 -9.49 44.22
N VAL A 622 8.70 -8.66 44.37
CA VAL A 622 9.73 -8.89 45.39
C VAL A 622 9.09 -8.65 46.77
N GLN A 623 8.71 -9.74 47.40
CA GLN A 623 8.40 -9.70 48.83
C GLN A 623 9.68 -9.36 49.61
N GLY A 624 9.72 -8.16 50.16
CA GLY A 624 10.71 -7.78 51.13
C GLY A 624 10.59 -8.63 52.39
N GLN A 625 11.63 -9.36 52.72
CA GLN A 625 11.87 -9.79 54.09
C GLN A 625 12.82 -8.78 54.74
N LEU A 626 12.29 -8.14 55.77
CA LEU A 626 13.03 -7.44 56.82
C LEU A 626 14.01 -8.39 57.50
N PHE A 627 15.28 -8.04 57.51
CA PHE A 627 16.13 -8.01 58.74
C PHE A 627 17.26 -7.02 58.49
#